data_ab090932fa7edfcb214d8b7967b65d0b
#
_entry.id   ab090932fa7edfcb214d8b7967b65d0b
#
_cell.length_a   1.000
_cell.length_b   1.000
_cell.length_c   1.000
_cell.angle_alpha   90.00
_cell.angle_beta   90.00
_cell.angle_gamma   90.00
#
_symmetry.space_group_name_H-M   'P 1'
#
loop_
_entity.id
_entity.type
_entity.pdbx_description
1 polymer ?
#
loop_
_entity_poly.entity_id
_entity_poly.type
_entity_poly.pdbx_seq_one_letter_code
_entity_poly.pdbx_strand_id
1 'polypeptide(L)'
;SITSDKLDMLKKHNVSRISINPQTMNQETLDIIGRRHTVEQVIKAFNLARKKGFDNINMDFIIGLPNETVDMVRHSMEETKKLNPESLTVHSLAVKRAARLNTEKEKYQDYTYENNSKLMNITMDYSKEMNMKPYYLYRQKNMAGNQENVGYSVYGKECLYNILMMGDRQDVFALGAGGTTKIMSEDRLSAKRIDNVKNVDQYIDRIDEMIARKKEYFDKL
;
A
#
# COMPACT_ATOMS: atom_id res chain seq x y z
N SER A 1 0.64 2.13 -15.90
CA SER A 1 0.66 3.60 -16.11
C SER A 1 -0.75 4.16 -16.04
N ILE A 2 -0.90 5.37 -15.51
CA ILE A 2 -2.16 6.10 -15.44
C ILE A 2 -2.34 6.85 -16.77
N THR A 3 -3.44 6.60 -17.46
CA THR A 3 -3.81 7.27 -18.72
C THR A 3 -5.22 7.84 -18.64
N SER A 4 -5.55 8.81 -19.50
CA SER A 4 -6.89 9.39 -19.59
C SER A 4 -7.97 8.33 -19.72
N ASP A 5 -7.82 7.41 -20.68
CA ASP A 5 -8.82 6.37 -20.99
C ASP A 5 -9.06 5.42 -19.81
N LYS A 6 -7.98 5.07 -19.08
CA LYS A 6 -8.11 4.23 -17.86
C LYS A 6 -8.88 4.96 -16.76
N LEU A 7 -8.61 6.24 -16.56
CA LEU A 7 -9.33 7.04 -15.57
C LEU A 7 -10.81 7.20 -15.96
N ASP A 8 -11.11 7.43 -17.24
CA ASP A 8 -12.47 7.51 -17.73
C ASP A 8 -13.22 6.19 -17.55
N MET A 9 -12.54 5.05 -17.85
CA MET A 9 -13.11 3.73 -17.61
C MET A 9 -13.40 3.49 -16.12
N LEU A 10 -12.46 3.84 -15.22
CA LEU A 10 -12.67 3.70 -13.78
C LEU A 10 -13.87 4.55 -13.31
N LYS A 11 -14.00 5.78 -13.80
CA LYS A 11 -15.18 6.63 -13.50
C LYS A 11 -16.48 6.03 -14.00
N LYS A 12 -16.49 5.51 -15.25
CA LYS A 12 -17.66 4.81 -15.82
C LYS A 12 -18.13 3.64 -14.95
N HIS A 13 -17.19 2.98 -14.24
CA HIS A 13 -17.50 1.87 -13.34
C HIS A 13 -17.61 2.28 -11.86
N ASN A 14 -17.87 3.57 -11.59
CA ASN A 14 -18.10 4.10 -10.24
C ASN A 14 -16.92 3.86 -9.26
N VAL A 15 -15.70 3.75 -9.76
CA VAL A 15 -14.52 3.69 -8.89
C VAL A 15 -14.31 5.08 -8.28
N SER A 16 -14.51 5.20 -6.98
CA SER A 16 -14.43 6.47 -6.24
C SER A 16 -13.03 6.77 -5.71
N ARG A 17 -12.22 5.75 -5.43
CA ARG A 17 -10.88 5.89 -4.82
C ARG A 17 -9.82 5.24 -5.70
N ILE A 18 -8.71 5.94 -5.89
CA ILE A 18 -7.53 5.42 -6.58
C ILE A 18 -6.27 5.66 -5.75
N SER A 19 -5.21 4.91 -6.03
CA SER A 19 -3.88 5.15 -5.48
C SER A 19 -2.90 5.54 -6.58
N ILE A 20 -2.11 6.57 -6.31
CA ILE A 20 -0.97 7.00 -7.12
C ILE A 20 0.27 6.91 -6.24
N ASN A 21 1.14 5.94 -6.51
CA ASN A 21 2.16 5.47 -5.58
C ASN A 21 3.55 5.97 -5.99
N PRO A 22 3.99 7.18 -5.55
CA PRO A 22 5.30 7.70 -5.90
C PRO A 22 6.43 6.89 -5.26
N GLN A 23 6.25 6.37 -4.07
CA GLN A 23 7.22 5.79 -3.14
C GLN A 23 8.13 6.86 -2.49
N THR A 24 8.57 7.84 -3.23
CA THR A 24 9.31 9.06 -2.84
C THR A 24 9.11 10.13 -3.91
N MET A 25 9.31 11.39 -3.57
CA MET A 25 9.34 12.51 -4.53
C MET A 25 10.78 12.97 -4.83
N ASN A 26 11.76 12.09 -4.62
CA ASN A 26 13.16 12.32 -4.97
C ASN A 26 13.55 11.45 -6.17
N GLN A 27 13.87 12.08 -7.31
CA GLN A 27 14.18 11.34 -8.54
C GLN A 27 15.38 10.43 -8.38
N GLU A 28 16.44 10.89 -7.73
CA GLU A 28 17.64 10.10 -7.49
C GLU A 28 17.32 8.80 -6.72
N THR A 29 16.49 8.89 -5.68
CA THR A 29 16.05 7.71 -4.92
C THR A 29 15.22 6.75 -5.78
N LEU A 30 14.33 7.27 -6.63
CA LEU A 30 13.56 6.45 -7.58
C LEU A 30 14.47 5.66 -8.53
N ASP A 31 15.54 6.29 -9.02
CA ASP A 31 16.51 5.68 -9.91
C ASP A 31 17.30 4.58 -9.18
N ILE A 32 17.74 4.82 -7.95
CA ILE A 32 18.44 3.86 -7.10
C ILE A 32 17.57 2.60 -6.88
N ILE A 33 16.30 2.76 -6.53
CA ILE A 33 15.39 1.63 -6.28
C ILE A 33 14.81 1.01 -7.56
N GLY A 34 15.22 1.48 -8.74
CA GLY A 34 14.86 0.94 -10.05
C GLY A 34 13.42 1.18 -10.44
N ARG A 35 12.82 2.28 -10.00
CA ARG A 35 11.48 2.69 -10.45
C ARG A 35 11.56 3.31 -11.85
N ARG A 36 10.62 2.91 -12.71
CA ARG A 36 10.60 3.35 -14.11
C ARG A 36 9.84 4.67 -14.34
N HIS A 37 9.15 5.17 -13.32
CA HIS A 37 8.44 6.44 -13.40
C HIS A 37 9.29 7.58 -12.82
N THR A 38 9.00 8.79 -13.27
CA THR A 38 9.61 10.01 -12.75
C THR A 38 8.66 10.76 -11.82
N VAL A 39 9.22 11.63 -10.97
CA VAL A 39 8.45 12.54 -10.11
C VAL A 39 7.48 13.38 -10.93
N GLU A 40 7.94 13.91 -12.07
CA GLU A 40 7.08 14.69 -12.98
C GLU A 40 5.90 13.88 -13.51
N GLN A 41 6.11 12.60 -13.83
CA GLN A 41 5.02 11.71 -14.27
C GLN A 41 4.01 11.45 -13.15
N VAL A 42 4.45 11.37 -11.89
CA VAL A 42 3.55 11.26 -10.73
C VAL A 42 2.68 12.51 -10.62
N ILE A 43 3.28 13.70 -10.67
CA ILE A 43 2.56 14.98 -10.60
C ILE A 43 1.55 15.11 -11.76
N LYS A 44 1.97 14.79 -12.98
CA LYS A 44 1.06 14.80 -14.16
C LYS A 44 -0.10 13.82 -13.99
N ALA A 45 0.17 12.61 -13.51
CA ALA A 45 -0.85 11.60 -13.27
C ALA A 45 -1.85 12.03 -12.20
N PHE A 46 -1.37 12.65 -11.12
CA PHE A 46 -2.20 13.18 -10.05
C PHE A 46 -3.12 14.29 -10.54
N ASN A 47 -2.56 15.28 -11.25
CA ASN A 47 -3.32 16.39 -11.81
C ASN A 47 -4.34 15.92 -12.86
N LEU A 48 -3.98 14.93 -13.67
CA LEU A 48 -4.91 14.31 -14.62
C LEU A 48 -6.07 13.62 -13.89
N ALA A 49 -5.80 12.88 -12.82
CA ALA A 49 -6.83 12.24 -12.02
C ALA A 49 -7.77 13.28 -11.39
N ARG A 50 -7.23 14.38 -10.84
CA ARG A 50 -8.05 15.50 -10.35
C ARG A 50 -8.94 16.10 -11.44
N LYS A 51 -8.39 16.37 -12.62
CA LYS A 51 -9.15 16.87 -13.78
C LYS A 51 -10.27 15.92 -14.21
N LYS A 52 -10.10 14.61 -14.02
CA LYS A 52 -11.11 13.59 -14.28
C LYS A 52 -12.13 13.43 -13.13
N GLY A 53 -12.06 14.26 -12.10
CA GLY A 53 -13.00 14.30 -10.99
C GLY A 53 -12.76 13.23 -9.90
N PHE A 54 -11.54 12.70 -9.77
CA PHE A 54 -11.21 11.90 -8.60
C PHE A 54 -10.93 12.80 -7.40
N ASP A 55 -11.70 12.64 -6.35
CA ASP A 55 -11.66 13.39 -5.09
C ASP A 55 -11.33 12.51 -3.89
N ASN A 56 -10.82 11.31 -4.14
CA ASN A 56 -10.28 10.39 -3.15
C ASN A 56 -9.04 9.70 -3.74
N ILE A 57 -7.90 10.38 -3.66
CA ILE A 57 -6.62 9.90 -4.15
C ILE A 57 -5.70 9.63 -2.97
N ASN A 58 -5.20 8.40 -2.91
CA ASN A 58 -4.17 7.99 -1.97
C ASN A 58 -2.79 8.08 -2.60
N MET A 59 -1.77 8.43 -1.80
CA MET A 59 -0.38 8.34 -2.21
C MET A 59 0.40 7.44 -1.26
N ASP A 60 1.16 6.47 -1.80
CA ASP A 60 1.99 5.56 -0.99
C ASP A 60 3.44 6.02 -1.00
N PHE A 61 4.04 6.07 0.20
CA PHE A 61 5.45 6.39 0.43
C PHE A 61 6.15 5.25 1.14
N ILE A 62 7.45 5.13 0.90
CA ILE A 62 8.33 4.23 1.65
C ILE A 62 9.38 5.09 2.34
N ILE A 63 9.50 4.94 3.64
CA ILE A 63 10.49 5.64 4.46
C ILE A 63 11.67 4.70 4.77
N GLY A 64 12.88 5.25 4.74
CA GLY A 64 14.12 4.50 4.93
C GLY A 64 14.65 3.89 3.64
N LEU A 65 14.36 4.49 2.51
CA LEU A 65 14.94 4.12 1.21
C LEU A 65 16.46 4.40 1.19
N PRO A 66 17.23 3.71 0.32
CA PRO A 66 18.66 3.91 0.21
C PRO A 66 19.04 5.38 0.00
N ASN A 67 19.99 5.89 0.78
CA ASN A 67 20.49 7.27 0.77
C ASN A 67 19.47 8.37 1.02
N GLU A 68 18.25 8.04 1.42
CA GLU A 68 17.20 9.03 1.65
C GLU A 68 17.41 9.71 3.02
N THR A 69 17.71 11.00 2.98
CA THR A 69 17.96 11.83 4.15
C THR A 69 16.67 12.42 4.74
N VAL A 70 16.78 12.98 5.93
CA VAL A 70 15.71 13.76 6.58
C VAL A 70 15.15 14.85 5.67
N ASP A 71 16.02 15.59 4.96
CA ASP A 71 15.61 16.70 4.11
C ASP A 71 14.93 16.19 2.83
N MET A 72 15.34 15.05 2.32
CA MET A 72 14.67 14.40 1.17
C MET A 72 13.27 13.89 1.54
N VAL A 73 13.08 13.36 2.76
CA VAL A 73 11.74 13.02 3.25
C VAL A 73 10.87 14.26 3.43
N ARG A 74 11.42 15.36 3.99
CA ARG A 74 10.71 16.65 4.07
C ARG A 74 10.29 17.13 2.69
N HIS A 75 11.21 17.15 1.73
CA HIS A 75 10.92 17.51 0.35
C HIS A 75 9.76 16.68 -0.21
N SER A 76 9.79 15.36 -0.02
CA SER A 76 8.71 14.48 -0.48
C SER A 76 7.36 14.85 0.14
N MET A 77 7.34 15.19 1.41
CA MET A 77 6.09 15.60 2.09
C MET A 77 5.61 16.99 1.65
N GLU A 78 6.51 17.94 1.41
CA GLU A 78 6.18 19.27 0.89
C GLU A 78 5.56 19.20 -0.50
N GLU A 79 6.15 18.41 -1.42
CA GLU A 79 5.58 18.19 -2.75
C GLU A 79 4.21 17.50 -2.67
N THR A 80 4.07 16.55 -1.76
CA THR A 80 2.79 15.88 -1.50
C THR A 80 1.74 16.84 -0.98
N LYS A 81 2.10 17.72 -0.06
CA LYS A 81 1.20 18.75 0.49
C LYS A 81 0.69 19.69 -0.61
N LYS A 82 1.53 20.06 -1.59
CA LYS A 82 1.11 20.87 -2.76
C LYS A 82 0.06 20.15 -3.61
N LEU A 83 0.18 18.83 -3.76
CA LEU A 83 -0.81 18.01 -4.48
C LEU A 83 -2.12 17.82 -3.70
N ASN A 84 -2.05 17.88 -2.37
CA ASN A 84 -3.19 17.77 -1.46
C ASN A 84 -4.04 16.51 -1.69
N PRO A 85 -3.47 15.30 -1.50
CA PRO A 85 -4.24 14.06 -1.57
C PRO A 85 -5.19 13.92 -0.37
N GLU A 86 -6.18 13.04 -0.47
CA GLU A 86 -7.11 12.75 0.64
C GLU A 86 -6.56 11.71 1.60
N SER A 87 -5.59 10.92 1.18
CA SER A 87 -4.97 9.92 2.07
C SER A 87 -3.51 9.65 1.71
N LEU A 88 -2.75 9.26 2.72
CA LEU A 88 -1.37 8.79 2.60
C LEU A 88 -1.25 7.41 3.21
N THR A 89 -0.44 6.56 2.59
CA THR A 89 0.06 5.34 3.21
C THR A 89 1.56 5.46 3.33
N VAL A 90 2.06 5.45 4.55
CA VAL A 90 3.49 5.52 4.84
C VAL A 90 3.97 4.14 5.24
N HIS A 91 4.81 3.56 4.39
CA HIS A 91 5.45 2.28 4.63
C HIS A 91 6.84 2.48 5.19
N SER A 92 7.19 1.71 6.21
CA SER A 92 8.58 1.54 6.60
C SER A 92 9.24 0.51 5.69
N LEU A 93 10.46 0.78 5.24
CA LEU A 93 11.18 -0.14 4.36
C LEU A 93 11.30 -1.53 5.00
N ALA A 94 10.78 -2.54 4.30
CA ALA A 94 10.93 -3.94 4.65
C ALA A 94 11.66 -4.67 3.52
N VAL A 95 12.88 -5.11 3.78
CA VAL A 95 13.68 -5.83 2.77
C VAL A 95 13.24 -7.30 2.72
N LYS A 96 12.46 -7.64 1.72
CA LYS A 96 12.01 -9.02 1.47
C LYS A 96 13.14 -9.84 0.83
N ARG A 97 13.13 -11.16 1.02
CA ARG A 97 14.16 -12.08 0.47
C ARG A 97 14.36 -11.93 -1.05
N ALA A 98 13.29 -11.74 -1.80
CA ALA A 98 13.32 -11.58 -3.27
C ALA A 98 13.48 -10.11 -3.73
N ALA A 99 13.64 -9.15 -2.82
CA ALA A 99 13.88 -7.76 -3.20
C ALA A 99 15.31 -7.59 -3.76
N ARG A 100 15.48 -6.74 -4.77
CA ARG A 100 16.80 -6.42 -5.34
C ARG A 100 17.81 -5.96 -4.28
N LEU A 101 17.38 -5.18 -3.32
CA LEU A 101 18.18 -4.80 -2.15
C LEU A 101 18.79 -5.98 -1.39
N ASN A 102 18.20 -7.17 -1.50
CA ASN A 102 18.70 -8.39 -0.87
C ASN A 102 19.39 -9.33 -1.85
N THR A 103 18.93 -9.41 -3.11
CA THR A 103 19.50 -10.30 -4.14
C THR A 103 20.74 -9.71 -4.81
N GLU A 104 20.86 -8.38 -4.86
CA GLU A 104 21.97 -7.62 -5.44
C GLU A 104 22.73 -6.84 -4.35
N LYS A 105 23.01 -7.47 -3.20
CA LYS A 105 23.60 -6.81 -2.02
C LYS A 105 24.88 -6.01 -2.32
N GLU A 106 25.73 -6.53 -3.18
CA GLU A 106 26.99 -5.88 -3.58
C GLU A 106 26.76 -4.50 -4.20
N LYS A 107 25.68 -4.35 -4.96
CA LYS A 107 25.29 -3.08 -5.58
C LYS A 107 24.79 -2.04 -4.57
N TYR A 108 24.29 -2.49 -3.43
CA TYR A 108 23.65 -1.64 -2.43
C TYR A 108 24.44 -1.55 -1.12
N GLN A 109 25.67 -2.13 -1.06
CA GLN A 109 26.47 -2.17 0.16
C GLN A 109 26.95 -0.78 0.63
N ASP A 110 27.14 0.15 -0.29
CA ASP A 110 27.64 1.49 -0.02
C ASP A 110 26.52 2.50 0.32
N TYR A 111 25.26 2.06 0.27
CA TYR A 111 24.13 2.94 0.60
C TYR A 111 23.84 2.96 2.08
N THR A 112 23.55 4.15 2.59
CA THR A 112 23.09 4.36 3.96
C THR A 112 21.59 4.19 4.05
N TYR A 113 21.12 3.69 5.18
CA TYR A 113 19.70 3.47 5.46
C TYR A 113 19.34 4.14 6.78
N GLU A 114 18.66 5.27 6.70
CA GLU A 114 18.07 5.91 7.86
C GLU A 114 16.60 5.52 7.94
N ASN A 115 16.22 4.74 8.92
CA ASN A 115 14.82 4.49 9.21
C ASN A 115 14.60 4.52 10.71
N ASN A 116 14.30 5.67 11.21
CA ASN A 116 14.12 5.94 12.62
C ASN A 116 12.79 6.70 12.87
N SER A 117 12.45 6.83 14.13
CA SER A 117 11.23 7.53 14.55
C SER A 117 11.18 9.00 14.07
N LYS A 118 12.31 9.63 13.85
CA LYS A 118 12.37 11.01 13.35
C LYS A 118 11.78 11.13 11.95
N LEU A 119 12.09 10.21 11.04
CA LEU A 119 11.54 10.20 9.69
C LEU A 119 10.03 9.93 9.71
N MET A 120 9.59 8.98 10.53
CA MET A 120 8.17 8.69 10.69
C MET A 120 7.40 9.87 11.30
N ASN A 121 7.99 10.59 12.26
CA ASN A 121 7.39 11.78 12.84
C ASN A 121 7.18 12.90 11.82
N ILE A 122 8.12 13.09 10.89
CA ILE A 122 7.97 14.06 9.78
C ILE A 122 6.70 13.73 8.97
N THR A 123 6.53 12.47 8.57
CA THR A 123 5.32 12.10 7.80
C THR A 123 4.03 12.30 8.60
N MET A 124 4.06 12.05 9.90
CA MET A 124 2.92 12.29 10.79
C MET A 124 2.60 13.79 10.91
N ASP A 125 3.61 14.65 11.05
CA ASP A 125 3.40 16.09 11.20
C ASP A 125 2.82 16.69 9.91
N TYR A 126 3.36 16.36 8.74
CA TYR A 126 2.78 16.76 7.46
C TYR A 126 1.38 16.21 7.22
N SER A 127 1.09 14.99 7.67
CA SER A 127 -0.26 14.43 7.62
C SER A 127 -1.25 15.25 8.46
N LYS A 128 -0.84 15.69 9.67
CA LYS A 128 -1.65 16.59 10.51
C LYS A 128 -1.88 17.95 9.83
N GLU A 129 -0.86 18.53 9.19
CA GLU A 129 -0.98 19.78 8.45
C GLU A 129 -1.95 19.69 7.27
N MET A 130 -2.11 18.49 6.69
CA MET A 130 -3.11 18.17 5.66
C MET A 130 -4.48 17.74 6.25
N ASN A 131 -4.71 17.94 7.55
CA ASN A 131 -5.94 17.54 8.26
C ASN A 131 -6.23 16.04 8.21
N MET A 132 -5.21 15.21 8.03
CA MET A 132 -5.34 13.75 8.03
C MET A 132 -5.16 13.19 9.44
N LYS A 133 -5.87 12.08 9.72
CA LYS A 133 -5.71 11.30 10.93
C LYS A 133 -5.26 9.88 10.59
N PRO A 134 -4.45 9.23 11.46
CA PRO A 134 -4.17 7.81 11.28
C PRO A 134 -5.47 7.03 11.46
N TYR A 135 -5.74 6.07 10.55
CA TYR A 135 -6.96 5.25 10.60
C TYR A 135 -6.68 3.74 10.60
N TYR A 136 -5.47 3.34 10.21
CA TYR A 136 -4.97 1.97 10.41
C TYR A 136 -3.45 1.97 10.52
N LEU A 137 -2.95 0.94 11.20
CA LEU A 137 -1.51 0.65 11.27
C LEU A 137 -1.29 -0.86 11.21
N TYR A 138 -0.15 -1.27 10.69
CA TYR A 138 0.26 -2.67 10.74
C TYR A 138 1.78 -2.81 10.69
N ARG A 139 2.27 -3.90 11.29
CA ARG A 139 3.68 -4.24 11.31
C ARG A 139 3.95 -5.47 10.46
N GLN A 140 4.98 -5.44 9.64
CA GLN A 140 5.50 -6.60 8.92
C GLN A 140 6.74 -7.15 9.63
N LYS A 141 7.04 -8.42 9.38
CA LYS A 141 8.33 -9.00 9.81
C LYS A 141 9.49 -8.36 9.06
N ASN A 142 10.63 -8.19 9.72
CA ASN A 142 11.87 -7.64 9.16
C ASN A 142 11.76 -6.19 8.64
N MET A 143 11.02 -5.35 9.33
CA MET A 143 10.99 -3.91 9.04
C MET A 143 12.23 -3.23 9.62
N ALA A 144 12.86 -2.38 8.83
CA ALA A 144 13.98 -1.58 9.27
C ALA A 144 13.54 -0.61 10.40
N GLY A 145 14.36 -0.47 11.44
CA GLY A 145 14.09 0.45 12.56
C GLY A 145 12.91 0.06 13.44
N ASN A 146 12.36 -1.16 13.28
CA ASN A 146 11.19 -1.66 14.06
C ASN A 146 9.97 -0.72 14.02
N GLN A 147 9.81 0.02 12.90
CA GLN A 147 8.72 0.97 12.67
C GLN A 147 7.45 0.26 12.15
N GLU A 148 6.36 0.99 12.07
CA GLU A 148 5.06 0.51 11.60
C GLU A 148 4.68 1.16 10.25
N ASN A 149 3.81 0.49 9.50
CA ASN A 149 3.14 1.10 8.36
C ASN A 149 1.88 1.79 8.86
N VAL A 150 1.67 3.03 8.44
CA VAL A 150 0.53 3.84 8.90
C VAL A 150 -0.23 4.38 7.71
N GLY A 151 -1.55 4.23 7.73
CA GLY A 151 -2.45 4.91 6.81
C GLY A 151 -3.06 6.14 7.44
N TYR A 152 -2.95 7.27 6.76
CA TYR A 152 -3.55 8.56 7.14
C TYR A 152 -4.63 8.94 6.13
N SER A 153 -5.70 9.56 6.60
CA SER A 153 -6.78 10.04 5.72
C SER A 153 -7.49 11.25 6.31
N VAL A 154 -8.02 12.11 5.45
CA VAL A 154 -9.06 13.05 5.86
C VAL A 154 -10.33 12.27 6.18
N TYR A 155 -11.16 12.81 7.06
CA TYR A 155 -12.40 12.16 7.49
C TYR A 155 -13.33 11.84 6.30
N GLY A 156 -13.85 10.61 6.26
CA GLY A 156 -14.78 10.13 5.24
C GLY A 156 -14.12 9.70 3.91
N LYS A 157 -12.78 9.72 3.83
CA LYS A 157 -12.02 9.27 2.64
C LYS A 157 -11.13 8.05 2.93
N GLU A 158 -11.30 7.44 4.09
CA GLU A 158 -10.58 6.24 4.50
C GLU A 158 -10.85 5.07 3.54
N CYS A 159 -9.86 4.20 3.37
CA CYS A 159 -10.04 2.96 2.61
C CYS A 159 -10.76 1.92 3.48
N LEU A 160 -12.03 1.70 3.22
CA LEU A 160 -12.84 0.71 3.95
C LEU A 160 -12.20 -0.69 3.91
N TYR A 161 -11.64 -1.09 2.77
CA TYR A 161 -10.93 -2.36 2.65
C TYR A 161 -9.80 -2.50 3.69
N ASN A 162 -8.98 -1.44 3.88
CA ASN A 162 -7.89 -1.48 4.86
C ASN A 162 -8.43 -1.60 6.28
N ILE A 163 -9.49 -0.87 6.63
CA ILE A 163 -10.12 -0.95 7.95
C ILE A 163 -10.63 -2.37 8.21
N LEU A 164 -11.35 -2.95 7.25
CA LEU A 164 -11.95 -4.27 7.40
C LEU A 164 -10.89 -5.39 7.44
N MET A 165 -9.84 -5.26 6.64
CA MET A 165 -8.75 -6.24 6.60
C MET A 165 -7.89 -6.22 7.87
N MET A 166 -7.62 -5.03 8.42
CA MET A 166 -6.78 -4.86 9.63
C MET A 166 -7.58 -5.07 10.92
N GLY A 167 -8.88 -4.78 10.90
CA GLY A 167 -9.73 -4.87 12.07
C GLY A 167 -10.22 -6.27 12.42
N ASP A 168 -9.98 -7.26 11.57
CA ASP A 168 -10.44 -8.66 11.75
C ASP A 168 -11.91 -8.77 12.16
N ARG A 169 -12.80 -7.99 11.53
CA ARG A 169 -14.20 -7.84 11.95
C ARG A 169 -15.22 -8.56 11.07
N GLN A 170 -14.78 -9.11 9.95
CA GLN A 170 -15.68 -9.79 8.99
C GLN A 170 -14.97 -10.94 8.29
N ASP A 171 -15.79 -11.81 7.70
CA ASP A 171 -15.33 -12.85 6.83
C ASP A 171 -14.74 -12.26 5.54
N VAL A 172 -13.70 -12.90 5.04
CA VAL A 172 -13.04 -12.51 3.78
C VAL A 172 -12.93 -13.73 2.90
N PHE A 173 -13.64 -13.75 1.78
CA PHE A 173 -13.54 -14.83 0.79
C PHE A 173 -12.51 -14.48 -0.28
N ALA A 174 -11.45 -15.27 -0.36
CA ALA A 174 -10.38 -15.07 -1.30
C ALA A 174 -10.56 -15.94 -2.56
N LEU A 175 -10.35 -15.33 -3.71
CA LEU A 175 -10.32 -15.97 -5.03
C LEU A 175 -8.88 -15.94 -5.56
N GLY A 176 -8.55 -16.91 -6.41
CA GLY A 176 -7.26 -16.99 -7.08
C GLY A 176 -6.19 -17.76 -6.32
N ALA A 177 -5.12 -18.11 -7.03
CA ALA A 177 -3.97 -18.81 -6.49
C ALA A 177 -3.30 -18.03 -5.35
N GLY A 178 -2.95 -18.69 -4.26
CA GLY A 178 -2.34 -18.09 -3.06
C GLY A 178 -3.27 -17.22 -2.22
N GLY A 179 -4.55 -17.11 -2.57
CA GLY A 179 -5.54 -16.41 -1.76
C GLY A 179 -5.87 -17.16 -0.49
N THR A 180 -6.08 -16.43 0.62
CA THR A 180 -6.49 -16.98 1.93
C THR A 180 -7.88 -16.48 2.28
N THR A 181 -8.85 -17.36 2.32
CA THR A 181 -10.18 -17.10 2.90
C THR A 181 -10.05 -17.09 4.41
N LYS A 182 -10.66 -16.11 5.06
CA LYS A 182 -10.71 -15.97 6.50
C LYS A 182 -12.16 -15.96 6.97
N ILE A 183 -12.52 -16.90 7.83
CA ILE A 183 -13.84 -17.02 8.45
C ILE A 183 -13.71 -16.71 9.93
N MET A 184 -14.42 -15.72 10.39
CA MET A 184 -14.42 -15.31 11.80
C MET A 184 -15.22 -16.30 12.65
N SER A 185 -14.78 -16.51 13.88
CA SER A 185 -15.59 -17.19 14.91
C SER A 185 -16.82 -16.34 15.27
N GLU A 186 -17.83 -16.98 15.84
CA GLU A 186 -19.08 -16.29 16.27
C GLU A 186 -18.80 -15.14 17.25
N ASP A 187 -17.85 -15.32 18.16
CA ASP A 187 -17.40 -14.30 19.13
C ASP A 187 -16.46 -13.24 18.49
N ARG A 188 -16.05 -13.44 17.22
CA ARG A 188 -15.11 -12.58 16.47
C ARG A 188 -13.73 -12.38 17.12
N LEU A 189 -13.33 -13.28 18.00
CA LEU A 189 -12.03 -13.23 18.67
C LEU A 189 -10.96 -14.05 17.95
N SER A 190 -11.36 -14.94 17.06
CA SER A 190 -10.47 -15.79 16.27
C SER A 190 -10.93 -15.90 14.82
N ALA A 191 -10.06 -16.40 13.94
CA ALA A 191 -10.39 -16.64 12.56
C ALA A 191 -9.79 -17.94 12.05
N LYS A 192 -10.60 -18.75 11.38
CA LYS A 192 -10.13 -19.90 10.62
C LYS A 192 -9.66 -19.45 9.24
N ARG A 193 -8.50 -19.93 8.82
CA ARG A 193 -7.93 -19.63 7.50
C ARG A 193 -8.01 -20.84 6.59
N ILE A 194 -8.41 -20.61 5.35
CA ILE A 194 -8.55 -21.63 4.30
C ILE A 194 -7.76 -21.12 3.11
N ASP A 195 -6.62 -21.76 2.86
CA ASP A 195 -5.68 -21.35 1.83
C ASP A 195 -5.97 -22.03 0.49
N ASN A 196 -5.89 -21.26 -0.59
CA ASN A 196 -5.74 -21.79 -1.92
C ASN A 196 -4.27 -22.16 -2.17
N VAL A 197 -4.03 -23.11 -3.08
CA VAL A 197 -2.68 -23.44 -3.52
C VAL A 197 -2.01 -22.21 -4.16
N LYS A 198 -0.70 -22.05 -3.98
CA LYS A 198 0.03 -20.85 -4.42
C LYS A 198 0.41 -20.88 -5.90
N ASN A 199 0.67 -22.07 -6.45
CA ASN A 199 1.01 -22.22 -7.85
C ASN A 199 -0.25 -22.07 -8.71
N VAL A 200 -0.17 -21.29 -9.80
CA VAL A 200 -1.30 -20.96 -10.66
C VAL A 200 -1.84 -22.19 -11.37
N ASP A 201 -0.96 -23.02 -11.95
CA ASP A 201 -1.36 -24.22 -12.70
C ASP A 201 -2.05 -25.22 -11.75
N GLN A 202 -1.46 -25.46 -10.57
CA GLN A 202 -2.09 -26.30 -9.55
C GLN A 202 -3.44 -25.74 -9.04
N TYR A 203 -3.59 -24.41 -9.02
CA TYR A 203 -4.86 -23.79 -8.64
C TYR A 203 -5.94 -24.07 -9.68
N ILE A 204 -5.59 -24.00 -10.96
CA ILE A 204 -6.49 -24.29 -12.08
C ILE A 204 -6.89 -25.77 -12.07
N ASP A 205 -5.88 -26.66 -11.98
CA ASP A 205 -6.09 -28.12 -12.01
C ASP A 205 -6.92 -28.63 -10.81
N ARG A 206 -6.83 -27.94 -9.67
CA ARG A 206 -7.49 -28.34 -8.42
C ARG A 206 -8.60 -27.36 -8.01
N ILE A 207 -9.23 -26.68 -8.97
CA ILE A 207 -10.23 -25.64 -8.68
C ILE A 207 -11.41 -26.18 -7.86
N ASP A 208 -11.89 -27.38 -8.20
CA ASP A 208 -13.01 -28.01 -7.50
C ASP A 208 -12.69 -28.30 -6.03
N GLU A 209 -11.44 -28.70 -5.74
CA GLU A 209 -10.98 -28.88 -4.36
C GLU A 209 -10.93 -27.53 -3.62
N MET A 210 -10.46 -26.45 -4.28
CA MET A 210 -10.43 -25.11 -3.67
C MET A 210 -11.84 -24.59 -3.38
N ILE A 211 -12.80 -24.93 -4.23
CA ILE A 211 -14.24 -24.63 -4.01
C ILE A 211 -14.77 -25.46 -2.84
N ALA A 212 -14.54 -26.78 -2.85
CA ALA A 212 -15.01 -27.70 -1.82
C ALA A 212 -14.54 -27.31 -0.41
N ARG A 213 -13.26 -26.88 -0.26
CA ARG A 213 -12.70 -26.41 1.02
C ARG A 213 -13.50 -25.27 1.66
N LYS A 214 -14.19 -24.46 0.85
CA LYS A 214 -14.93 -23.28 1.29
C LYS A 214 -16.44 -23.50 1.35
N LYS A 215 -16.96 -24.50 0.64
CA LYS A 215 -18.40 -24.76 0.50
C LYS A 215 -19.10 -24.91 1.86
N GLU A 216 -18.49 -25.62 2.80
CA GLU A 216 -19.00 -25.80 4.17
C GLU A 216 -19.33 -24.45 4.87
N TYR A 217 -18.64 -23.39 4.51
CA TYR A 217 -18.79 -22.06 5.11
C TYR A 217 -19.75 -21.17 4.32
N PHE A 218 -19.84 -21.33 2.99
CA PHE A 218 -20.83 -20.65 2.17
C PHE A 218 -22.25 -21.11 2.49
N ASP A 219 -22.43 -22.40 2.80
CA ASP A 219 -23.73 -22.98 3.10
C ASP A 219 -24.28 -22.55 4.47
N LYS A 220 -23.47 -21.83 5.27
CA LYS A 220 -23.86 -21.30 6.59
C LYS A 220 -24.15 -19.78 6.57
N LEU A 221 -23.96 -19.10 5.42
CA LEU A 221 -24.29 -17.69 5.21
C LEU A 221 -25.72 -17.53 4.71
#